data_dadd45f07ae606da8505a62f2ac43451
#
_entry.id   dadd45f07ae606da8505a62f2ac43451
#
_cell.length_a   1.000
_cell.length_b   1.000
_cell.length_c   1.000
_cell.angle_alpha   90.00
_cell.angle_beta   90.00
_cell.angle_gamma   90.00
#
_symmetry.space_group_name_H-M   'P 1'
#
loop_
_entity.id
_entity.type
_entity.pdbx_description
1 polymer ?
#
loop_
_entity_poly.entity_id
_entity_poly.type
_entity_poly.pdbx_seq_one_letter_code
_entity_poly.pdbx_strand_id
1 'polypeptide(L)'
;MDMLYYIVAGDEMQKLMALKFPDRKTIPFREDFSKGEGVGFDFDAEMISKRASFWNVSTEDYIDKLSPIINLDLTKKYVLCFGDDACCKANLAFMIENLKAKGYSQPIQVQILNEYNLELQKKYFIRS
;
A
#
# COMPACT_ATOMS: atom_id res chain seq x y z
N MET A 1 10.63 -3.78 21.76
CA MET A 1 10.98 -3.65 20.34
C MET A 1 9.73 -3.49 19.50
N ASP A 2 9.68 -2.45 18.69
CA ASP A 2 8.51 -2.23 17.84
C ASP A 2 8.54 -3.14 16.63
N MET A 3 7.44 -3.86 16.42
CA MET A 3 7.29 -4.69 15.24
C MET A 3 6.97 -3.80 14.03
N LEU A 4 7.66 -4.02 12.92
CA LEU A 4 7.39 -3.33 11.67
C LEU A 4 6.45 -4.16 10.81
N TYR A 5 5.51 -3.47 10.16
CA TYR A 5 4.61 -4.07 9.18
C TYR A 5 4.95 -3.51 7.81
N TYR A 6 5.09 -4.37 6.82
CA TYR A 6 5.54 -3.99 5.47
C TYR A 6 4.37 -3.99 4.52
N ILE A 7 3.96 -2.82 4.05
CA ILE A 7 2.94 -2.69 3.00
C ILE A 7 3.68 -2.82 1.68
N VAL A 8 3.35 -3.86 0.92
CA VAL A 8 4.08 -4.23 -0.29
C VAL A 8 3.22 -4.06 -1.54
N ALA A 9 3.85 -3.95 -2.70
CA ALA A 9 3.26 -3.54 -3.96
C ALA A 9 2.29 -4.55 -4.60
N GLY A 10 1.79 -5.51 -3.86
CA GLY A 10 0.83 -6.50 -4.34
C GLY A 10 1.27 -7.91 -4.02
N ASP A 11 0.53 -8.88 -4.57
CA ASP A 11 0.70 -10.29 -4.20
C ASP A 11 2.05 -10.86 -4.66
N GLU A 12 2.56 -10.43 -5.81
CA GLU A 12 3.85 -10.92 -6.30
C GLU A 12 5.01 -10.49 -5.42
N MET A 13 5.03 -9.20 -5.03
CA MET A 13 6.06 -8.72 -4.10
C MET A 13 5.91 -9.38 -2.73
N GLN A 14 4.68 -9.64 -2.29
CA GLN A 14 4.43 -10.34 -1.03
C GLN A 14 5.04 -11.75 -1.06
N LYS A 15 4.88 -12.48 -2.15
CA LYS A 15 5.47 -13.81 -2.31
C LYS A 15 6.99 -13.77 -2.26
N LEU A 16 7.60 -12.82 -2.99
CA LEU A 16 9.05 -12.65 -2.98
C LEU A 16 9.57 -12.27 -1.59
N MET A 17 8.85 -11.38 -0.91
CA MET A 17 9.21 -10.95 0.45
C MET A 17 9.16 -12.13 1.42
N ALA A 18 8.14 -12.98 1.31
CA ALA A 18 8.00 -14.16 2.16
C ALA A 18 9.14 -15.17 1.95
N LEU A 19 9.64 -15.28 0.72
CA LEU A 19 10.78 -16.16 0.41
C LEU A 19 12.09 -15.61 0.95
N LYS A 20 12.33 -14.31 0.79
CA LYS A 20 13.60 -13.69 1.22
C LYS A 20 13.66 -13.33 2.69
N PHE A 21 12.52 -12.91 3.24
CA PHE A 21 12.42 -12.39 4.62
C PHE A 21 11.19 -12.99 5.29
N PRO A 22 11.20 -14.30 5.60
CA PRO A 22 10.00 -15.01 6.09
C PRO A 22 9.47 -14.48 7.42
N ASP A 23 10.28 -13.78 8.21
CA ASP A 23 9.85 -13.24 9.50
C ASP A 23 9.15 -11.88 9.38
N ARG A 24 9.14 -11.26 8.21
CA ARG A 24 8.48 -9.97 8.02
C ARG A 24 6.98 -10.14 7.89
N LYS A 25 6.23 -9.28 8.58
CA LYS A 25 4.78 -9.23 8.43
C LYS A 25 4.45 -8.30 7.27
N THR A 26 3.76 -8.82 6.26
CA THR A 26 3.48 -8.11 5.02
C THR A 26 1.98 -7.92 4.82
N ILE A 27 1.63 -6.79 4.20
CA ILE A 27 0.26 -6.43 3.85
C ILE A 27 0.28 -6.06 2.36
N PRO A 28 -0.42 -6.79 1.49
CA PRO A 28 -0.40 -6.50 0.07
C PRO A 28 -1.32 -5.33 -0.28
N PHE A 29 -0.83 -4.45 -1.13
CA PHE A 29 -1.61 -3.35 -1.68
C PHE A 29 -2.16 -3.77 -3.04
N ARG A 30 -3.47 -4.06 -3.09
CA ARG A 30 -4.11 -4.68 -4.25
C ARG A 30 -4.92 -3.70 -5.09
N GLU A 31 -4.31 -2.58 -5.44
CA GLU A 31 -4.95 -1.58 -6.31
C GLU A 31 -3.91 -1.06 -7.31
N ASP A 32 -4.38 -0.38 -8.36
CA ASP A 32 -3.52 0.31 -9.32
C ASP A 32 -4.09 1.70 -9.57
N PHE A 33 -3.61 2.67 -8.82
CA PHE A 33 -4.05 4.07 -8.94
C PHE A 33 -3.42 4.81 -10.11
N SER A 34 -2.55 4.16 -10.90
CA SER A 34 -2.10 4.71 -12.18
C SER A 34 -3.19 4.63 -13.25
N LYS A 35 -4.26 3.86 -12.99
CA LYS A 35 -5.38 3.64 -13.91
C LYS A 35 -6.69 4.13 -13.30
N GLY A 36 -7.56 4.64 -14.15
CA GLY A 36 -8.87 5.13 -13.72
C GLY A 36 -8.81 6.50 -13.04
N GLU A 37 -9.97 6.96 -12.56
CA GLU A 37 -10.05 8.23 -11.87
C GLU A 37 -9.53 8.17 -10.45
N GLY A 38 -8.78 9.18 -10.04
CA GLY A 38 -8.44 9.42 -8.66
C GLY A 38 -9.61 10.10 -7.94
N VAL A 39 -10.00 9.62 -6.78
CA VAL A 39 -11.18 10.09 -6.03
C VAL A 39 -10.80 10.41 -4.58
N GLY A 40 -9.70 11.10 -4.40
CA GLY A 40 -9.19 11.43 -3.07
C GLY A 40 -8.29 10.34 -2.52
N PHE A 41 -8.06 10.39 -1.21
CA PHE A 41 -7.07 9.51 -0.56
C PHE A 41 -7.63 8.70 0.60
N ASP A 42 -8.96 8.71 0.76
CA ASP A 42 -9.62 7.93 1.79
C ASP A 42 -10.58 6.94 1.12
N PHE A 43 -10.70 5.74 1.71
CA PHE A 43 -11.63 4.72 1.22
C PHE A 43 -13.04 4.98 1.73
N ASP A 44 -13.63 6.10 1.34
CA ASP A 44 -15.01 6.41 1.64
C ASP A 44 -15.96 5.73 0.66
N ALA A 45 -17.28 5.86 0.89
CA ALA A 45 -18.28 5.19 0.06
C ALA A 45 -18.21 5.63 -1.41
N GLU A 46 -17.92 6.90 -1.68
CA GLU A 46 -17.81 7.41 -3.03
C GLU A 46 -16.62 6.81 -3.77
N MET A 47 -15.46 6.79 -3.14
CA MET A 47 -14.24 6.22 -3.71
C MET A 47 -14.41 4.72 -3.98
N ILE A 48 -14.94 3.98 -3.00
CA ILE A 48 -15.16 2.53 -3.14
C ILE A 48 -16.09 2.26 -4.31
N SER A 49 -17.20 2.99 -4.42
CA SER A 49 -18.17 2.82 -5.51
C SER A 49 -17.53 3.08 -6.87
N LYS A 50 -16.79 4.18 -7.01
CA LYS A 50 -16.13 4.54 -8.28
C LYS A 50 -15.05 3.55 -8.68
N ARG A 51 -14.22 3.11 -7.73
CA ARG A 51 -13.15 2.17 -8.03
C ARG A 51 -13.69 0.78 -8.34
N ALA A 52 -14.70 0.32 -7.61
CA ALA A 52 -15.35 -0.96 -7.91
C ALA A 52 -15.95 -0.94 -9.31
N SER A 53 -16.62 0.15 -9.69
CA SER A 53 -17.19 0.32 -11.02
C SER A 53 -16.10 0.31 -12.09
N PHE A 54 -15.00 1.02 -11.87
CA PHE A 54 -13.87 1.05 -12.82
C PHE A 54 -13.32 -0.36 -13.08
N TRP A 55 -13.14 -1.16 -12.03
CA TRP A 55 -12.63 -2.52 -12.15
C TRP A 55 -13.70 -3.56 -12.50
N ASN A 56 -14.95 -3.12 -12.63
CA ASN A 56 -16.10 -3.99 -12.95
C ASN A 56 -16.26 -5.12 -11.93
N VAL A 57 -16.20 -4.79 -10.66
CA VAL A 57 -16.43 -5.70 -9.54
C VAL A 57 -17.47 -5.10 -8.61
N SER A 58 -18.04 -5.93 -7.72
CA SER A 58 -18.96 -5.43 -6.69
C SER A 58 -18.22 -4.60 -5.65
N THR A 59 -18.96 -3.73 -4.95
CA THR A 59 -18.37 -2.98 -3.84
C THR A 59 -17.88 -3.91 -2.73
N GLU A 60 -18.59 -5.02 -2.49
CA GLU A 60 -18.19 -6.03 -1.50
C GLU A 60 -16.85 -6.68 -1.87
N ASP A 61 -16.70 -7.08 -3.12
CA ASP A 61 -15.45 -7.68 -3.61
C ASP A 61 -14.29 -6.69 -3.54
N TYR A 62 -14.55 -5.43 -3.89
CA TYR A 62 -13.53 -4.38 -3.79
C TYR A 62 -13.09 -4.18 -2.33
N ILE A 63 -14.05 -4.08 -1.40
CA ILE A 63 -13.76 -3.93 0.03
C ILE A 63 -12.95 -5.12 0.56
N ASP A 64 -13.35 -6.34 0.22
CA ASP A 64 -12.64 -7.54 0.66
C ASP A 64 -11.19 -7.53 0.18
N LYS A 65 -10.97 -7.14 -1.06
CA LYS A 65 -9.64 -7.09 -1.65
C LYS A 65 -8.76 -6.05 -0.98
N LEU A 66 -9.30 -4.90 -0.67
CA LEU A 66 -8.58 -3.77 -0.07
C LEU A 66 -8.67 -3.72 1.47
N SER A 67 -9.39 -4.65 2.10
CA SER A 67 -9.61 -4.62 3.54
C SER A 67 -8.33 -4.56 4.38
N PRO A 68 -7.22 -5.23 4.02
CA PRO A 68 -6.00 -5.09 4.81
C PRO A 68 -5.48 -3.66 4.87
N ILE A 69 -5.72 -2.87 3.83
CA ILE A 69 -5.32 -1.46 3.78
C ILE A 69 -6.38 -0.56 4.42
N ILE A 70 -7.65 -0.83 4.14
CA ILE A 70 -8.77 -0.05 4.70
C ILE A 70 -8.75 -0.09 6.23
N ASN A 71 -8.42 -1.23 6.80
CA ASN A 71 -8.49 -1.49 8.23
C ASN A 71 -7.13 -1.43 8.94
N LEU A 72 -6.17 -0.66 8.43
CA LEU A 72 -4.87 -0.52 9.06
C LEU A 72 -4.98 -0.01 10.49
N ASP A 73 -4.21 -0.64 11.39
CA ASP A 73 -4.08 -0.20 12.77
C ASP A 73 -3.06 0.95 12.82
N LEU A 74 -3.54 2.16 13.09
CA LEU A 74 -2.70 3.37 13.05
C LEU A 74 -1.71 3.46 14.22
N THR A 75 -1.78 2.55 15.19
CA THR A 75 -0.80 2.48 16.29
C THR A 75 0.48 1.73 15.91
N LYS A 76 0.48 1.03 14.77
CA LYS A 76 1.61 0.24 14.32
C LYS A 76 2.57 1.08 13.47
N LYS A 77 3.77 0.56 13.27
CA LYS A 77 4.79 1.18 12.42
C LYS A 77 4.81 0.49 11.06
N TYR A 78 4.71 1.27 10.01
CA TYR A 78 4.62 0.76 8.64
C TYR A 78 5.82 1.17 7.80
N VAL A 79 6.26 0.22 6.97
CA VAL A 79 7.26 0.44 5.93
C VAL A 79 6.55 0.24 4.60
N LEU A 80 6.61 1.23 3.72
CA LEU A 80 6.01 1.16 2.38
C LEU A 80 7.05 0.64 1.40
N CYS A 81 6.80 -0.53 0.83
CA CYS A 81 7.73 -1.20 -0.09
C CYS A 81 7.12 -1.27 -1.48
N PHE A 82 7.63 -0.47 -2.40
CA PHE A 82 7.12 -0.36 -3.76
C PHE A 82 8.27 -0.37 -4.76
N GLY A 83 7.95 -0.74 -6.01
CA GLY A 83 8.90 -0.64 -7.10
C GLY A 83 8.99 0.77 -7.67
N ASP A 84 9.63 0.90 -8.83
CA ASP A 84 9.89 2.19 -9.48
C ASP A 84 9.07 2.39 -10.77
N ASP A 85 8.12 1.51 -11.08
CA ASP A 85 7.24 1.67 -12.25
C ASP A 85 6.08 2.64 -11.97
N ALA A 86 5.32 2.95 -13.01
CA ALA A 86 4.22 3.91 -12.92
C ALA A 86 3.15 3.49 -11.93
N CYS A 87 2.80 2.20 -11.90
CA CYS A 87 1.83 1.65 -10.96
C CYS A 87 2.29 1.83 -9.52
N CYS A 88 3.52 1.43 -9.23
CA CYS A 88 4.10 1.55 -7.89
C CYS A 88 4.22 3.00 -7.44
N LYS A 89 4.61 3.91 -8.33
CA LYS A 89 4.71 5.33 -7.99
C LYS A 89 3.35 5.92 -7.62
N ALA A 90 2.31 5.60 -8.38
CA ALA A 90 0.96 6.07 -8.10
C ALA A 90 0.43 5.50 -6.78
N ASN A 91 0.64 4.21 -6.55
CA ASN A 91 0.20 3.54 -5.33
C ASN A 91 0.95 4.04 -4.10
N LEU A 92 2.25 4.28 -4.21
CA LEU A 92 3.04 4.84 -3.12
C LEU A 92 2.54 6.24 -2.75
N ALA A 93 2.31 7.10 -3.76
CA ALA A 93 1.78 8.44 -3.51
C ALA A 93 0.42 8.38 -2.82
N PHE A 94 -0.46 7.48 -3.25
CA PHE A 94 -1.75 7.27 -2.61
C PHE A 94 -1.60 6.85 -1.15
N MET A 95 -0.74 5.86 -0.88
CA MET A 95 -0.56 5.34 0.49
C MET A 95 -0.04 6.40 1.45
N ILE A 96 0.90 7.22 1.01
CA ILE A 96 1.42 8.32 1.84
C ILE A 96 0.29 9.28 2.21
N GLU A 97 -0.49 9.72 1.22
CA GLU A 97 -1.59 10.65 1.46
C GLU A 97 -2.74 10.00 2.25
N ASN A 98 -3.00 8.71 2.04
CA ASN A 98 -4.00 7.96 2.79
C ASN A 98 -3.65 7.90 4.28
N LEU A 99 -2.40 7.58 4.61
CA LEU A 99 -1.96 7.54 6.00
C LEU A 99 -2.06 8.91 6.65
N LYS A 100 -1.67 9.97 5.93
CA LYS A 100 -1.82 11.35 6.42
C LYS A 100 -3.28 11.71 6.66
N ALA A 101 -4.15 11.36 5.72
CA ALA A 101 -5.59 11.64 5.83
C ALA A 101 -6.23 10.94 7.03
N LYS A 102 -5.74 9.76 7.39
CA LYS A 102 -6.21 9.00 8.55
C LYS A 102 -5.67 9.51 9.88
N GLY A 103 -4.75 10.47 9.84
CA GLY A 103 -4.12 11.00 11.06
C GLY A 103 -2.97 10.16 11.59
N TYR A 104 -2.33 9.38 10.72
CA TYR A 104 -1.18 8.57 11.12
C TYR A 104 -0.04 9.48 11.60
N SER A 105 0.44 9.27 12.83
CA SER A 105 1.37 10.18 13.50
C SER A 105 2.82 9.69 13.52
N GLN A 106 3.07 8.44 13.11
CA GLN A 106 4.42 7.90 13.07
C GLN A 106 5.15 8.34 11.80
N PRO A 107 6.49 8.43 11.82
CA PRO A 107 7.23 8.60 10.56
C PRO A 107 6.95 7.45 9.61
N ILE A 108 6.79 7.76 8.33
CA ILE A 108 6.52 6.77 7.29
C ILE A 108 7.86 6.39 6.65
N GLN A 109 8.29 5.15 6.82
CA GLN A 109 9.47 4.66 6.13
C GLN A 109 9.08 4.19 4.72
N VAL A 110 9.85 4.62 3.72
CA VAL A 110 9.65 4.19 2.33
C VAL A 110 10.89 3.45 1.86
N GLN A 111 10.68 2.32 1.21
CA GLN A 111 11.72 1.56 0.53
C GLN A 111 11.32 1.34 -0.91
N ILE A 112 12.15 1.81 -1.84
CA ILE A 112 11.97 1.51 -3.26
C ILE A 112 12.84 0.29 -3.57
N LEU A 113 12.21 -0.77 -4.03
CA LEU A 113 12.84 -2.07 -4.24
C LEU A 113 12.79 -2.47 -5.71
N ASN A 114 13.78 -3.24 -6.14
CA ASN A 114 13.69 -3.93 -7.41
C ASN A 114 12.57 -4.98 -7.32
N GLU A 115 11.63 -4.97 -8.27
CA GLU A 115 10.45 -5.83 -8.24
C GLU A 115 10.77 -7.32 -8.41
N TYR A 116 11.91 -7.65 -9.00
CA TYR A 116 12.26 -9.03 -9.30
C TYR A 116 13.14 -9.69 -8.24
N ASN A 117 14.00 -8.92 -7.57
CA ASN A 117 14.95 -9.47 -6.60
C ASN A 117 14.88 -8.80 -5.23
N LEU A 118 14.03 -7.78 -5.04
CA LEU A 118 13.87 -7.00 -3.81
C LEU A 118 15.12 -6.25 -3.36
N GLU A 119 16.05 -6.02 -4.27
CA GLU A 119 17.23 -5.23 -3.96
C GLU A 119 16.83 -3.79 -3.64
N LEU A 120 17.33 -3.27 -2.52
CA LEU A 120 17.00 -1.93 -2.06
C LEU A 120 17.67 -0.89 -2.96
N GLN A 121 16.86 -0.04 -3.59
CA GLN A 121 17.34 1.03 -4.47
C GLN A 121 17.34 2.39 -3.76
N LYS A 122 16.34 2.64 -2.88
CA LYS A 122 16.21 3.91 -2.17
C LYS A 122 15.46 3.69 -0.87
N LYS A 123 15.87 4.39 0.19
CA LYS A 123 15.21 4.35 1.48
C LYS A 123 15.13 5.76 2.04
N TYR A 124 13.95 6.16 2.50
CA TYR A 124 13.77 7.47 3.11
C TYR A 124 12.58 7.47 4.08
N PHE A 125 12.48 8.52 4.87
CA PHE A 125 11.38 8.70 5.82
C PHE A 125 10.61 9.96 5.49
N ILE A 126 9.29 9.89 5.68
CA ILE A 126 8.38 11.02 5.53
C ILE A 126 7.71 11.25 6.86
N ARG A 127 7.64 12.50 7.29
CA ARG A 127 6.90 12.88 8.48
C ARG A 127 5.48 13.29 8.08
N SER A 128 4.51 12.77 8.79
CA SER A 128 3.11 13.14 8.56
C SER A 128 2.74 14.43 9.28
#